data_e02b672ca4b31b5b4f875b1a20f0b568
#
_entry.id   e02b672ca4b31b5b4f875b1a20f0b568
#
_cell.length_a   1.000
_cell.length_b   1.000
_cell.length_c   1.000
_cell.angle_alpha   90.00
_cell.angle_beta   90.00
_cell.angle_gamma   90.00
#
_symmetry.space_group_name_H-M   'P 1'
#
loop_
_entity.id
_entity.type
_entity.pdbx_description
1 polymer ?
#
loop_
_entity_poly.entity_id
_entity_poly.type
_entity_poly.pdbx_seq_one_letter_code
_entity_poly.pdbx_strand_id
1 'polypeptide(L)'
;MKKYQLILMYFLVWSASSCVQKSYKKTVIITLAVNHFKDIKTVGIRGNGKPLSWDKDFPLKPLVKDSLYTLKATVITGYKFAEIKFTVNGEFELKERPNRRLVFSNKDTTYYNAVFNKEK
;
A
#
# COMPACT_ATOMS: atom_id res chain seq x y z
N MET A 1 0.38 -46.61 -26.00
CA MET A 1 1.38 -45.60 -25.60
C MET A 1 0.95 -44.15 -25.87
N LYS A 2 0.36 -43.84 -27.00
CA LYS A 2 -0.08 -42.48 -27.32
C LYS A 2 -1.20 -41.95 -26.44
N LYS A 3 -2.04 -42.80 -25.87
CA LYS A 3 -3.14 -42.38 -24.98
C LYS A 3 -2.65 -41.86 -23.64
N TYR A 4 -1.51 -42.29 -23.13
CA TYR A 4 -0.97 -41.86 -21.85
C TYR A 4 -0.28 -40.51 -21.93
N GLN A 5 0.30 -40.16 -23.07
CA GLN A 5 0.92 -38.86 -23.29
C GLN A 5 -0.11 -37.72 -23.33
N LEU A 6 -1.28 -37.99 -23.93
CA LEU A 6 -2.38 -37.02 -24.01
C LEU A 6 -3.00 -36.74 -22.62
N ILE A 7 -3.11 -37.75 -21.76
CA ILE A 7 -3.64 -37.62 -20.42
C ILE A 7 -2.68 -36.83 -19.52
N LEU A 8 -1.37 -37.04 -19.67
CA LEU A 8 -0.36 -36.29 -18.94
C LEU A 8 -0.35 -34.81 -19.32
N MET A 9 -0.53 -34.50 -20.58
CA MET A 9 -0.58 -33.15 -21.09
C MET A 9 -1.83 -32.40 -20.62
N TYR A 10 -2.96 -33.09 -20.48
CA TYR A 10 -4.20 -32.53 -19.98
C TYR A 10 -4.11 -32.20 -18.48
N PHE A 11 -3.39 -33.00 -17.71
CA PHE A 11 -3.16 -32.78 -16.29
C PHE A 11 -2.28 -31.57 -16.00
N LEU A 12 -1.30 -31.29 -16.85
CA LEU A 12 -0.41 -30.12 -16.75
C LEU A 12 -1.15 -28.81 -17.00
N VAL A 13 -2.11 -28.78 -17.92
CA VAL A 13 -2.92 -27.59 -18.21
C VAL A 13 -3.84 -27.23 -17.04
N TRP A 14 -4.34 -28.23 -16.31
CA TRP A 14 -5.20 -27.99 -15.16
C TRP A 14 -4.45 -27.43 -13.94
N SER A 15 -3.20 -27.82 -13.74
CA SER A 15 -2.39 -27.32 -12.63
C SER A 15 -1.95 -25.85 -12.82
N ALA A 16 -1.86 -25.37 -14.08
CA ALA A 16 -1.50 -23.99 -14.38
C ALA A 16 -2.63 -22.99 -14.08
N SER A 17 -3.90 -23.42 -14.08
CA SER A 17 -5.05 -22.54 -13.84
C SER A 17 -5.37 -22.33 -12.35
N SER A 18 -4.73 -23.06 -11.44
CA SER A 18 -5.00 -22.97 -10.01
C SER A 18 -4.16 -21.92 -9.26
N CYS A 19 -3.26 -21.20 -9.94
CA CYS A 19 -2.32 -20.28 -9.32
C CYS A 19 -2.71 -18.80 -9.45
N VAL A 20 -3.95 -18.49 -9.89
CA VAL A 20 -4.40 -17.10 -10.04
C VAL A 20 -4.95 -16.59 -8.71
N GLN A 21 -4.23 -15.68 -8.07
CA GLN A 21 -4.72 -15.00 -6.87
C GLN A 21 -5.70 -13.90 -7.27
N LYS A 22 -6.80 -13.82 -6.52
CA LYS A 22 -7.75 -12.71 -6.68
C LYS A 22 -7.16 -11.44 -6.08
N SER A 23 -7.22 -10.35 -6.83
CA SER A 23 -6.88 -9.04 -6.35
C SER A 23 -8.12 -8.16 -6.33
N TYR A 24 -8.14 -7.22 -5.42
CA TYR A 24 -9.24 -6.28 -5.23
C TYR A 24 -8.72 -4.86 -5.34
N LYS A 25 -9.59 -3.97 -5.78
CA LYS A 25 -9.33 -2.53 -5.78
C LYS A 25 -9.93 -1.95 -4.51
N LYS A 26 -9.10 -1.29 -3.70
CA LYS A 26 -9.53 -0.62 -2.47
C LYS A 26 -9.17 0.85 -2.56
N THR A 27 -10.17 1.71 -2.41
CA THR A 27 -9.93 3.15 -2.30
C THR A 27 -9.51 3.47 -0.88
N VAL A 28 -8.39 4.16 -0.73
CA VAL A 28 -7.91 4.63 0.57
C VAL A 28 -7.85 6.14 0.58
N ILE A 29 -8.28 6.73 1.68
CA ILE A 29 -8.14 8.16 1.95
C ILE A 29 -7.28 8.29 3.19
N ILE A 30 -6.10 8.84 3.02
CA ILE A 30 -5.09 8.96 4.06
C ILE A 30 -4.97 10.42 4.44
N THR A 31 -4.94 10.69 5.73
CA THR A 31 -4.68 12.01 6.28
C THR A 31 -3.51 11.89 7.26
N LEU A 32 -2.48 12.66 7.01
CA LEU A 32 -1.26 12.66 7.82
C LEU A 32 -1.03 14.04 8.42
N ALA A 33 -0.96 14.10 9.74
CA ALA A 33 -0.54 15.28 10.45
C ALA A 33 0.98 15.26 10.61
N VAL A 34 1.63 16.36 10.27
CA VAL A 34 3.08 16.51 10.38
C VAL A 34 3.35 17.66 11.35
N ASN A 35 3.83 17.31 12.53
CA ASN A 35 4.12 18.28 13.58
C ASN A 35 5.63 18.42 13.74
N HIS A 36 6.08 19.60 14.16
CA HIS A 36 7.48 19.88 14.51
C HIS A 36 8.47 19.85 13.35
N PHE A 37 8.00 19.95 12.12
CA PHE A 37 8.87 20.09 10.95
C PHE A 37 8.80 21.52 10.42
N LYS A 38 9.96 22.05 10.04
CA LYS A 38 10.07 23.31 9.30
C LYS A 38 10.57 22.98 7.89
N ASP A 39 10.19 23.80 6.92
CA ASP A 39 10.66 23.66 5.54
C ASP A 39 10.33 22.31 4.91
N ILE A 40 9.05 21.90 5.02
CA ILE A 40 8.58 20.68 4.38
C ILE A 40 8.48 20.90 2.87
N LYS A 41 9.29 20.17 2.13
CA LYS A 41 9.30 20.19 0.66
C LYS A 41 8.42 19.12 0.07
N THR A 42 8.51 17.92 0.62
CA THR A 42 7.75 16.76 0.13
C THR A 42 7.23 15.94 1.30
N VAL A 43 6.02 15.41 1.13
CA VAL A 43 5.45 14.40 2.03
C VAL A 43 5.03 13.23 1.15
N GLY A 44 5.43 12.03 1.51
CA GLY A 44 5.15 10.85 0.72
C GLY A 44 4.77 9.66 1.55
N ILE A 45 4.36 8.62 0.85
CA ILE A 45 4.05 7.31 1.44
C ILE A 45 4.73 6.23 0.61
N ARG A 46 5.28 5.25 1.31
CA ARG A 46 5.80 4.02 0.70
C ARG A 46 5.07 2.83 1.30
N GLY A 47 4.98 1.78 0.52
CA GLY A 47 4.30 0.59 0.99
C GLY A 47 4.14 -0.46 -0.09
N ASN A 48 3.53 -1.57 0.28
CA ASN A 48 3.17 -2.60 -0.66
C ASN A 48 1.74 -2.38 -1.18
N GLY A 49 1.45 -2.94 -2.33
CA GLY A 49 0.16 -2.74 -3.02
C GLY A 49 0.19 -1.56 -3.98
N LYS A 50 0.14 -1.84 -5.29
CA LYS A 50 0.16 -0.80 -6.32
C LYS A 50 -0.96 0.22 -6.11
N PRO A 51 -0.75 1.52 -6.28
CA PRO A 51 0.43 2.16 -6.86
C PRO A 51 1.56 2.45 -5.86
N LEU A 52 1.45 2.02 -4.61
CA LEU A 52 2.51 2.21 -3.62
C LEU A 52 3.71 1.32 -3.94
N SER A 53 4.89 1.78 -3.57
CA SER A 53 6.15 1.09 -3.76
C SER A 53 7.09 1.43 -2.61
N TRP A 54 7.98 0.50 -2.27
CA TRP A 54 9.05 0.77 -1.30
C TRP A 54 10.23 1.53 -1.93
N ASP A 55 10.28 1.60 -3.25
CA ASP A 55 11.38 2.25 -3.98
C ASP A 55 11.16 3.72 -4.24
N LYS A 56 9.91 4.17 -4.25
CA LYS A 56 9.54 5.55 -4.59
C LYS A 56 8.48 6.07 -3.65
N ASP A 57 8.59 7.36 -3.32
CA ASP A 57 7.53 8.06 -2.62
C ASP A 57 6.32 8.25 -3.53
N PHE A 58 5.15 7.94 -3.01
CA PHE A 58 3.89 8.38 -3.59
C PHE A 58 3.48 9.67 -2.87
N PRO A 59 3.31 10.79 -3.59
CA PRO A 59 3.17 12.09 -2.93
C PRO A 59 1.82 12.29 -2.27
N LEU A 60 1.83 12.90 -1.09
CA LEU A 60 0.64 13.44 -0.45
C LEU A 60 0.53 14.93 -0.78
N LYS A 61 -0.70 15.43 -0.83
CA LYS A 61 -0.98 16.85 -1.10
C LYS A 61 -1.26 17.59 0.20
N PRO A 62 -0.82 18.85 0.33
CA PRO A 62 -1.12 19.61 1.52
C PRO A 62 -2.61 20.00 1.57
N LEU A 63 -3.24 19.77 2.71
CA LEU A 63 -4.52 20.36 3.09
C LEU A 63 -4.27 21.66 3.84
N VAL A 64 -3.32 21.62 4.78
CA VAL A 64 -2.81 22.79 5.49
C VAL A 64 -1.28 22.73 5.38
N LYS A 65 -0.69 23.71 4.76
CA LYS A 65 0.76 23.77 4.52
C LYS A 65 1.52 23.56 5.83
N ASP A 66 2.54 22.70 5.77
CA ASP A 66 3.41 22.34 6.89
C ASP A 66 2.71 21.68 8.08
N SER A 67 1.46 21.25 7.92
CA SER A 67 0.68 20.70 9.02
C SER A 67 -0.11 19.46 8.67
N LEU A 68 -0.87 19.47 7.58
CA LEU A 68 -1.80 18.39 7.26
C LEU A 68 -1.74 18.03 5.79
N TYR A 69 -1.60 16.74 5.50
CA TYR A 69 -1.45 16.23 4.14
C TYR A 69 -2.42 15.08 3.89
N THR A 70 -2.85 14.94 2.65
CA THR A 70 -3.83 13.94 2.29
C THR A 70 -3.48 13.22 0.99
N LEU A 71 -4.00 12.00 0.88
CA LEU A 71 -3.90 11.20 -0.33
C LEU A 71 -5.19 10.43 -0.52
N LYS A 72 -5.70 10.45 -1.75
CA LYS A 72 -6.73 9.52 -2.19
C LYS A 72 -6.13 8.62 -3.27
N ALA A 73 -6.11 7.33 -3.04
CA ALA A 73 -5.54 6.38 -3.98
C ALA A 73 -6.37 5.11 -4.05
N THR A 74 -6.31 4.44 -5.19
CA THR A 74 -6.89 3.11 -5.36
C THR A 74 -5.75 2.10 -5.29
N VAL A 75 -5.77 1.25 -4.27
CA VAL A 75 -4.75 0.24 -4.02
C VAL A 75 -5.23 -1.10 -4.55
N ILE A 76 -4.40 -1.76 -5.32
CA ILE A 76 -4.68 -3.10 -5.84
C ILE A 76 -3.98 -4.11 -4.93
N THR A 77 -4.76 -4.97 -4.29
CA THR A 77 -4.22 -5.89 -3.30
C THR A 77 -5.06 -7.17 -3.21
N GLY A 78 -4.40 -8.28 -2.90
CA GLY A 78 -5.06 -9.54 -2.53
C GLY A 78 -5.10 -9.75 -1.02
N TYR A 79 -4.64 -8.79 -0.23
CA TYR A 79 -4.52 -8.91 1.22
C TYR A 79 -5.51 -8.01 1.94
N LYS A 80 -5.74 -8.31 3.23
CA LYS A 80 -6.63 -7.53 4.09
C LYS A 80 -5.97 -6.26 4.63
N PHE A 81 -4.65 -6.16 4.52
CA PHE A 81 -3.89 -5.00 4.98
C PHE A 81 -2.70 -4.75 4.07
N ALA A 82 -2.17 -3.56 4.14
CA ALA A 82 -0.89 -3.20 3.52
C ALA A 82 0.05 -2.67 4.59
N GLU A 83 1.35 -2.91 4.41
CA GLU A 83 2.36 -2.25 5.23
C GLU A 83 2.77 -0.96 4.55
N ILE A 84 2.86 0.11 5.33
CA ILE A 84 3.19 1.44 4.85
C ILE A 84 4.13 2.16 5.81
N LYS A 85 4.83 3.15 5.30
CA LYS A 85 5.55 4.18 6.06
C LYS A 85 5.44 5.52 5.34
N PHE A 86 5.38 6.57 6.12
CA PHE A 86 5.40 7.93 5.57
C PHE A 86 6.82 8.47 5.51
N THR A 87 7.01 9.43 4.61
CA THR A 87 8.27 10.14 4.46
C THR A 87 8.03 11.65 4.48
N VAL A 88 8.96 12.38 5.04
CA VAL A 88 9.01 13.84 4.95
C VAL A 88 10.37 14.23 4.42
N ASN A 89 10.41 14.99 3.33
CA ASN A 89 11.64 15.36 2.63
C ASN A 89 12.49 14.13 2.27
N GLY A 90 11.84 13.01 1.92
CA GLY A 90 12.50 11.77 1.56
C GLY A 90 12.96 10.90 2.71
N GLU A 91 12.81 11.33 3.94
CA GLU A 91 13.22 10.57 5.11
C GLU A 91 12.06 9.79 5.72
N PHE A 92 12.30 8.51 6.01
CA PHE A 92 11.31 7.64 6.63
C PHE A 92 11.01 8.04 8.07
N GLU A 93 9.74 7.91 8.44
CA GLU A 93 9.31 7.97 9.82
C GLU A 93 9.66 6.67 10.59
N LEU A 94 9.51 6.70 11.90
CA LEU A 94 9.56 5.51 12.76
C LEU A 94 10.80 4.66 12.46
N LYS A 95 11.97 5.29 12.43
CA LYS A 95 13.25 4.61 12.20
C LYS A 95 13.44 3.54 13.26
N GLU A 96 13.87 2.35 12.82
CA GLU A 96 14.07 1.18 13.67
C GLU A 96 12.78 0.64 14.32
N ARG A 97 11.63 1.04 13.82
CA ARG A 97 10.32 0.57 14.28
C ARG A 97 9.61 -0.18 13.15
N PRO A 98 8.66 -1.05 13.49
CA PRO A 98 7.88 -1.75 12.47
C PRO A 98 7.12 -0.80 11.56
N ASN A 99 6.82 -1.27 10.35
CA ASN A 99 5.95 -0.56 9.43
C ASN A 99 4.54 -0.42 10.01
N ARG A 100 3.84 0.63 9.57
CA ARG A 100 2.42 0.77 9.89
C ARG A 100 1.62 -0.28 9.13
N ARG A 101 0.54 -0.70 9.73
CA ARG A 101 -0.40 -1.63 9.09
C ARG A 101 -1.68 -0.89 8.74
N LEU A 102 -1.93 -0.74 7.45
CA LEU A 102 -3.16 -0.17 6.92
C LEU A 102 -4.14 -1.31 6.68
N VAL A 103 -5.14 -1.43 7.55
CA VAL A 103 -6.15 -2.49 7.43
C VAL A 103 -7.30 -1.98 6.56
N PHE A 104 -7.59 -2.68 5.48
CA PHE A 104 -8.67 -2.31 4.58
C PHE A 104 -10.03 -2.61 5.20
N SER A 105 -10.97 -1.67 5.09
CA SER A 105 -12.33 -1.89 5.56
C SER A 105 -13.08 -2.84 4.62
N ASN A 106 -14.22 -3.37 5.09
CA ASN A 106 -15.10 -4.18 4.25
C ASN A 106 -15.84 -3.34 3.21
N LYS A 107 -15.85 -2.02 3.38
CA LYS A 107 -16.47 -1.07 2.47
C LYS A 107 -15.50 -0.71 1.35
N ASP A 108 -15.99 -0.03 0.32
CA ASP A 108 -15.18 0.39 -0.82
C ASP A 108 -14.07 1.37 -0.44
N THR A 109 -14.26 2.15 0.62
CA THR A 109 -13.33 3.18 1.04
C THR A 109 -12.81 2.90 2.44
N THR A 110 -11.49 3.00 2.59
CA THR A 110 -10.79 2.91 3.87
C THR A 110 -10.21 4.28 4.22
N TYR A 111 -10.49 4.76 5.41
CA TYR A 111 -9.91 5.98 5.94
C TYR A 111 -8.79 5.65 6.91
N TYR A 112 -7.66 6.32 6.76
CA TYR A 112 -6.51 6.12 7.61
C TYR A 112 -5.94 7.48 8.04
N ASN A 113 -5.97 7.74 9.33
CA ASN A 113 -5.44 8.97 9.92
C ASN A 113 -4.20 8.65 10.74
N ALA A 114 -3.15 9.43 10.58
CA ALA A 114 -1.90 9.19 11.26
C ALA A 114 -1.21 10.50 11.63
N VAL A 115 -0.31 10.43 12.58
CA VAL A 115 0.61 11.50 12.93
C VAL A 115 2.02 11.00 12.62
N PHE A 116 2.77 11.82 11.88
CA PHE A 116 4.13 11.48 11.47
C PHE A 116 4.99 11.18 12.71
N ASN A 117 5.73 10.09 12.64
CA ASN A 117 6.62 9.62 13.70
C ASN A 117 5.93 9.14 14.97
N LYS A 118 4.62 8.97 14.98
CA LYS A 118 3.88 8.34 16.08
C LYS A 118 3.27 7.02 15.62
N GLU A 119 3.43 5.97 16.42
CA GLU A 119 2.92 4.64 16.08
C GLU A 119 1.39 4.58 16.09
N LYS A 120 0.72 5.50 16.75
CA LYS A 120 -0.73 5.64 16.73
C LYS A 120 -1.14 7.11 16.82
#